data_fde51f2ae4e82c80825a2fbe1ee01be1
#
_entry.id   fde51f2ae4e82c80825a2fbe1ee01be1
#
_cell.length_a   1.000
_cell.length_b   1.000
_cell.length_c   1.000
_cell.angle_alpha   90.00
_cell.angle_beta   90.00
_cell.angle_gamma   90.00
#
_symmetry.space_group_name_H-M   'P 1'
#
loop_
_entity.id
_entity.type
_entity.pdbx_description
1 polymer ?
#
loop_
_entity_poly.entity_id
_entity_poly.type
_entity_poly.pdbx_seq_one_letter_code
_entity_poly.pdbx_strand_id
1 'polypeptide(L)'
;MTVDPSTNAKGLRAHTRRYQNPLVTMSSAIVGTAGLAPTLAAARRGADIALANKECLVTAGSLFVDAVHAGGGRLLPVDSEHNAIFQCLAGNDPAHVRWITLTASGGPFRDWSLDRLHAATPAEAVKHPNWSMGAKISVDSATMMNKGLEFIEAFHLFPVGV
;
A
#
# COMPACT_ATOMS: atom_id res chain seq x y z
N MET A 1 33.93 10.68 22.71
CA MET A 1 33.57 10.05 21.45
C MET A 1 33.14 11.17 20.51
N THR A 2 34.09 11.66 19.71
CA THR A 2 33.86 12.80 18.80
C THR A 2 33.25 12.28 17.50
N VAL A 3 32.03 12.68 17.20
CA VAL A 3 31.34 12.36 15.96
C VAL A 3 31.93 13.25 14.86
N ASP A 4 32.51 12.64 13.82
CA ASP A 4 33.07 13.36 12.67
C ASP A 4 31.94 14.03 11.87
N PRO A 5 31.92 15.37 11.76
CA PRO A 5 30.86 16.09 11.04
C PRO A 5 30.89 15.86 9.52
N SER A 6 31.92 15.25 8.96
CA SER A 6 32.05 14.99 7.51
C SER A 6 31.17 13.82 7.02
N THR A 7 30.84 12.85 7.89
CA THR A 7 29.98 11.71 7.55
C THR A 7 28.52 12.12 7.43
N ASN A 8 28.09 13.14 8.18
CA ASN A 8 26.69 13.61 8.14
C ASN A 8 26.41 14.46 6.88
N ALA A 9 27.42 15.18 6.35
CA ALA A 9 27.28 15.99 5.15
C ALA A 9 27.12 15.15 3.86
N LYS A 10 27.71 13.94 3.80
CA LYS A 10 27.56 13.05 2.63
C LYS A 10 26.18 12.39 2.59
N GLY A 11 25.60 12.03 3.72
CA GLY A 11 24.23 11.53 3.82
C GLY A 11 23.20 12.59 3.43
N LEU A 12 23.35 13.82 3.92
CA LEU A 12 22.46 14.94 3.57
C LEU A 12 22.55 15.32 2.09
N ARG A 13 23.74 15.28 1.49
CA ARG A 13 23.93 15.58 0.05
C ARG A 13 23.33 14.53 -0.88
N ALA A 14 23.28 13.27 -0.47
CA ALA A 14 22.59 12.23 -1.22
C ALA A 14 21.05 12.40 -1.14
N HIS A 15 20.53 12.85 -0.01
CA HIS A 15 19.11 13.17 0.13
C HIS A 15 18.71 14.44 -0.65
N THR A 16 19.52 15.49 -0.61
CA THR A 16 19.19 16.76 -1.31
C THR A 16 19.32 16.65 -2.82
N ARG A 17 20.17 15.78 -3.38
CA ARG A 17 20.22 15.55 -4.83
C ARG A 17 18.95 14.91 -5.40
N ARG A 18 18.20 14.14 -4.61
CA ARG A 18 16.91 13.56 -5.02
C ARG A 18 15.80 14.60 -5.15
N TYR A 19 15.88 15.72 -4.44
CA TYR A 19 14.88 16.79 -4.50
C TYR A 19 15.10 17.81 -5.64
N GLN A 20 16.17 17.68 -6.44
CA GLN A 20 16.46 18.58 -7.56
C GLN A 20 15.85 18.14 -8.90
N ASN A 21 15.31 16.92 -9.00
CA ASN A 21 14.41 16.57 -10.10
C ASN A 21 12.99 17.03 -9.73
N PRO A 22 12.25 17.66 -10.65
CA PRO A 22 10.85 17.96 -10.40
C PRO A 22 10.17 16.62 -10.08
N LEU A 23 9.73 16.46 -8.82
CA LEU A 23 9.09 15.25 -8.34
C LEU A 23 7.82 15.02 -9.15
N VAL A 24 7.91 14.18 -10.15
CA VAL A 24 6.72 13.69 -10.82
C VAL A 24 6.14 12.63 -9.88
N THR A 25 5.14 13.03 -9.10
CA THR A 25 4.36 12.11 -8.29
C THR A 25 3.15 11.68 -9.09
N MET A 26 2.99 10.38 -9.28
CA MET A 26 1.78 9.81 -9.88
C MET A 26 0.88 9.23 -8.79
N SER A 27 -0.35 9.72 -8.74
CA SER A 27 -1.41 9.06 -7.94
C SER A 27 -2.02 7.92 -8.76
N SER A 28 -1.87 6.70 -8.30
CA SER A 28 -2.43 5.49 -8.91
C SER A 28 -3.70 5.07 -8.17
N ALA A 29 -4.85 5.52 -8.67
CA ALA A 29 -6.18 5.25 -8.10
C ALA A 29 -7.15 4.56 -9.09
N ILE A 30 -6.64 4.04 -10.20
CA ILE A 30 -7.44 3.29 -11.18
C ILE A 30 -7.76 1.92 -10.57
N VAL A 31 -9.04 1.58 -10.48
CA VAL A 31 -9.49 0.32 -9.86
C VAL A 31 -9.09 -0.89 -10.70
N GLY A 32 -8.67 -1.97 -10.03
CA GLY A 32 -8.32 -3.23 -10.66
C GLY A 32 -7.00 -3.21 -11.44
N THR A 33 -6.78 -4.22 -12.25
CA THR A 33 -5.53 -4.41 -13.01
C THR A 33 -5.34 -3.41 -14.15
N ALA A 34 -6.39 -2.66 -14.54
CA ALA A 34 -6.30 -1.61 -15.55
C ALA A 34 -5.30 -0.49 -15.17
N GLY A 35 -5.10 -0.27 -13.86
CA GLY A 35 -4.13 0.68 -13.34
C GLY A 35 -2.66 0.24 -13.47
N LEU A 36 -2.38 -1.05 -13.69
CA LEU A 36 -1.03 -1.59 -13.63
C LEU A 36 -0.13 -1.02 -14.75
N ALA A 37 -0.56 -1.07 -15.99
CA ALA A 37 0.27 -0.64 -17.12
C ALA A 37 0.68 0.84 -17.05
N PRO A 38 -0.23 1.80 -16.83
CA PRO A 38 0.16 3.21 -16.70
C PRO A 38 1.03 3.48 -15.47
N THR A 39 0.75 2.81 -14.34
CA THR A 39 1.53 2.98 -13.10
C THR A 39 2.95 2.42 -13.27
N LEU A 40 3.09 1.27 -13.90
CA LEU A 40 4.39 0.67 -14.22
C LEU A 40 5.20 1.55 -15.20
N ALA A 41 4.54 2.15 -16.18
CA ALA A 41 5.20 3.09 -17.10
C ALA A 41 5.74 4.34 -16.36
N ALA A 42 4.98 4.86 -15.39
CA ALA A 42 5.42 5.97 -14.56
C ALA A 42 6.59 5.58 -13.63
N ALA A 43 6.51 4.40 -13.02
CA ALA A 43 7.57 3.85 -12.17
C ALA A 43 8.90 3.73 -12.94
N ARG A 44 8.87 3.16 -14.15
CA ARG A 44 10.05 3.04 -15.02
C ARG A 44 10.67 4.38 -15.42
N ARG A 45 9.90 5.46 -15.37
CA ARG A 45 10.37 6.84 -15.63
C ARG A 45 10.91 7.54 -14.39
N GLY A 46 10.95 6.87 -13.25
CA GLY A 46 11.45 7.40 -11.98
C GLY A 46 10.46 8.26 -11.20
N ALA A 47 9.17 8.17 -11.50
CA ALA A 47 8.16 8.87 -10.72
C ALA A 47 8.03 8.25 -9.31
N ASP A 48 7.76 9.10 -8.31
CA ASP A 48 7.23 8.65 -7.03
C ASP A 48 5.77 8.22 -7.24
N ILE A 49 5.42 7.05 -6.74
CA ILE A 49 4.10 6.46 -6.91
C ILE A 49 3.32 6.52 -5.60
N ALA A 50 2.31 7.37 -5.53
CA ALA A 50 1.30 7.37 -4.48
C ALA A 50 0.27 6.28 -4.81
N LEU A 51 0.41 5.10 -4.24
CA LEU A 51 -0.32 3.90 -4.61
C LEU A 51 -1.60 3.75 -3.76
N ALA A 52 -2.74 3.97 -4.40
CA ALA A 52 -4.07 3.65 -3.87
C ALA A 52 -4.65 2.36 -4.51
N ASN A 53 -4.04 1.89 -5.60
CA ASN A 53 -4.44 0.68 -6.32
C ASN A 53 -3.62 -0.51 -5.82
N LYS A 54 -4.16 -1.26 -4.88
CA LYS A 54 -3.50 -2.45 -4.32
C LYS A 54 -3.32 -3.58 -5.32
N GLU A 55 -4.16 -3.63 -6.35
CA GLU A 55 -4.08 -4.66 -7.38
C GLU A 55 -2.78 -4.60 -8.18
N CYS A 56 -2.11 -3.47 -8.25
CA CYS A 56 -0.79 -3.36 -8.86
C CYS A 56 0.25 -4.23 -8.14
N LEU A 57 0.26 -4.20 -6.81
CA LEU A 57 1.16 -5.05 -6.01
C LEU A 57 0.68 -6.50 -5.96
N VAL A 58 -0.62 -6.74 -5.84
CA VAL A 58 -1.17 -8.10 -5.83
C VAL A 58 -0.87 -8.84 -7.15
N THR A 59 -0.92 -8.12 -8.28
CA THR A 59 -0.74 -8.73 -9.61
C THR A 59 0.72 -8.82 -10.02
N ALA A 60 1.52 -7.78 -9.77
CA ALA A 60 2.88 -7.67 -10.28
C ALA A 60 3.95 -7.76 -9.18
N GLY A 61 3.58 -7.64 -7.91
CA GLY A 61 4.44 -7.92 -6.76
C GLY A 61 5.83 -7.31 -6.88
N SER A 62 6.84 -8.17 -6.78
CA SER A 62 8.25 -7.78 -6.87
C SER A 62 8.60 -7.09 -8.19
N LEU A 63 8.00 -7.50 -9.31
CA LEU A 63 8.26 -6.85 -10.61
C LEU A 63 7.90 -5.36 -10.59
N PHE A 64 6.81 -5.00 -9.87
CA PHE A 64 6.41 -3.61 -9.73
C PHE A 64 7.35 -2.84 -8.78
N VAL A 65 7.69 -3.44 -7.64
CA VAL A 65 8.62 -2.86 -6.67
C VAL A 65 10.00 -2.63 -7.29
N ASP A 66 10.51 -3.63 -8.01
CA ASP A 66 11.79 -3.56 -8.73
C ASP A 66 11.80 -2.46 -9.78
N ALA A 67 10.70 -2.28 -10.51
CA ALA A 67 10.58 -1.21 -11.49
C ALA A 67 10.60 0.20 -10.85
N VAL A 68 9.96 0.36 -9.69
CA VAL A 68 10.02 1.62 -8.92
C VAL A 68 11.45 1.89 -8.46
N HIS A 69 12.13 0.90 -7.90
CA HIS A 69 13.51 1.03 -7.43
C HIS A 69 14.48 1.31 -8.58
N ALA A 70 14.38 0.57 -9.68
CA ALA A 70 15.22 0.76 -10.86
C ALA A 70 15.04 2.14 -11.49
N GLY A 71 13.82 2.68 -11.47
CA GLY A 71 13.53 4.06 -11.90
C GLY A 71 14.07 5.13 -10.94
N GLY A 72 14.40 4.76 -9.70
CA GLY A 72 14.83 5.68 -8.65
C GLY A 72 13.69 6.43 -7.97
N GLY A 73 12.43 6.04 -8.22
CA GLY A 73 11.24 6.55 -7.56
C GLY A 73 11.01 5.90 -6.18
N ARG A 74 9.98 6.39 -5.50
CA ARG A 74 9.51 5.84 -4.22
C ARG A 74 8.11 5.29 -4.37
N LEU A 75 7.80 4.27 -3.59
CA LEU A 75 6.45 3.75 -3.45
C LEU A 75 5.86 4.25 -2.12
N LEU A 76 4.77 5.00 -2.22
CA LEU A 76 4.11 5.64 -1.09
C LEU A 76 2.70 5.05 -0.96
N PRO A 77 2.41 4.29 0.10
CA PRO A 77 1.10 3.69 0.28
C PRO A 77 0.06 4.76 0.61
N VAL A 78 -1.09 4.71 -0.06
CA VAL A 78 -2.23 5.61 0.15
C VAL A 78 -3.38 4.89 0.83
N ASP A 79 -3.49 3.57 0.67
CA ASP A 79 -4.44 2.76 1.42
C ASP A 79 -4.28 3.02 2.92
N SER A 80 -5.39 3.21 3.64
CA SER A 80 -5.39 3.76 5.01
C SER A 80 -4.59 2.91 5.99
N GLU A 81 -4.71 1.60 5.93
CA GLU A 81 -4.00 0.67 6.80
C GLU A 81 -2.50 0.70 6.53
N HIS A 82 -2.11 0.66 5.25
CA HIS A 82 -0.70 0.71 4.86
C HIS A 82 -0.08 2.08 5.10
N ASN A 83 -0.84 3.15 4.89
CA ASN A 83 -0.37 4.50 5.20
C ASN A 83 -0.10 4.67 6.70
N ALA A 84 -0.98 4.12 7.56
CA ALA A 84 -0.76 4.13 9.01
C ALA A 84 0.52 3.39 9.39
N ILE A 85 0.75 2.18 8.83
CA ILE A 85 1.97 1.41 9.07
C ILE A 85 3.20 2.20 8.57
N PHE A 86 3.12 2.75 7.36
CA PHE A 86 4.20 3.55 6.77
C PHE A 86 4.59 4.73 7.66
N GLN A 87 3.62 5.44 8.21
CA GLN A 87 3.87 6.54 9.15
C GLN A 87 4.47 6.06 10.46
N CYS A 88 4.01 4.93 11.01
CA CYS A 88 4.57 4.35 12.22
C CYS A 88 6.02 3.88 12.04
N LEU A 89 6.37 3.40 10.85
CA LEU A 89 7.74 2.97 10.54
C LEU A 89 8.67 4.12 10.19
N ALA A 90 8.14 5.30 9.86
CA ALA A 90 8.94 6.46 9.47
C ALA A 90 9.89 6.87 10.62
N GLY A 91 11.19 6.82 10.33
CA GLY A 91 12.24 7.18 11.30
C GLY A 91 12.55 6.10 12.34
N ASN A 92 11.89 4.95 12.29
CA ASN A 92 12.18 3.81 13.16
C ASN A 92 12.99 2.75 12.40
N ASP A 93 13.79 1.97 13.13
CA ASP A 93 14.53 0.86 12.57
C ASP A 93 13.60 -0.35 12.37
N PRO A 94 13.41 -0.85 11.13
CA PRO A 94 12.59 -2.02 10.86
C PRO A 94 13.01 -3.27 11.64
N ALA A 95 14.27 -3.39 12.04
CA ALA A 95 14.78 -4.51 12.83
C ALA A 95 14.13 -4.61 14.22
N HIS A 96 13.53 -3.53 14.71
CA HIS A 96 12.80 -3.51 15.98
C HIS A 96 11.32 -3.88 15.85
N VAL A 97 10.82 -4.07 14.62
CA VAL A 97 9.43 -4.46 14.36
C VAL A 97 9.27 -5.96 14.62
N ARG A 98 8.40 -6.33 15.56
CA ARG A 98 8.09 -7.74 15.85
C ARG A 98 6.95 -8.27 15.01
N TRP A 99 5.93 -7.46 14.78
CA TRP A 99 4.76 -7.78 13.97
C TRP A 99 4.09 -6.51 13.48
N ILE A 100 3.34 -6.66 12.40
CA ILE A 100 2.43 -5.65 11.88
C ILE A 100 1.01 -6.20 12.00
N THR A 101 0.10 -5.37 12.51
CA THR A 101 -1.33 -5.71 12.60
C THR A 101 -2.11 -4.89 11.59
N LEU A 102 -2.71 -5.56 10.62
CA LEU A 102 -3.66 -4.95 9.70
C LEU A 102 -5.03 -4.88 10.38
N THR A 103 -5.55 -3.67 10.57
CA THR A 103 -6.89 -3.46 11.10
C THR A 103 -7.96 -3.68 10.02
N ALA A 104 -9.18 -3.98 10.43
CA ALA A 104 -10.31 -4.18 9.53
C ALA A 104 -11.62 -3.71 10.17
N SER A 105 -12.54 -3.17 9.35
CA SER A 105 -13.91 -2.91 9.79
C SER A 105 -14.70 -4.20 10.04
N GLY A 106 -14.33 -5.28 9.36
CA GLY A 106 -15.04 -6.55 9.32
C GLY A 106 -16.20 -6.57 8.31
N GLY A 107 -16.48 -5.44 7.66
CA GLY A 107 -17.53 -5.32 6.64
C GLY A 107 -18.95 -5.52 7.18
N PRO A 108 -19.94 -5.57 6.29
CA PRO A 108 -21.37 -5.68 6.66
C PRO A 108 -21.72 -7.04 7.28
N PHE A 109 -20.89 -8.06 7.12
CA PHE A 109 -21.18 -9.42 7.56
C PHE A 109 -20.50 -9.80 8.88
N ARG A 110 -19.77 -8.85 9.48
CA ARG A 110 -18.97 -9.08 10.69
C ARG A 110 -19.70 -9.82 11.80
N ASP A 111 -20.95 -9.48 12.05
CA ASP A 111 -21.74 -10.01 13.17
C ASP A 111 -22.80 -11.02 12.70
N TRP A 112 -22.66 -11.58 11.48
CA TRP A 112 -23.62 -12.53 10.94
C TRP A 112 -23.27 -13.96 11.36
N SER A 113 -24.33 -14.76 11.61
CA SER A 113 -24.17 -16.20 11.78
C SER A 113 -23.78 -16.87 10.46
N LEU A 114 -23.17 -18.06 10.53
CA LEU A 114 -22.80 -18.84 9.35
C LEU A 114 -23.99 -19.14 8.44
N ASP A 115 -25.15 -19.49 9.02
CA ASP A 115 -26.37 -19.78 8.27
C ASP A 115 -26.83 -18.56 7.48
N ARG A 116 -26.76 -17.38 8.09
CA ARG A 116 -27.08 -16.14 7.43
C ARG A 116 -26.08 -15.79 6.33
N LEU A 117 -24.79 -16.08 6.55
CA LEU A 117 -23.76 -15.86 5.53
C LEU A 117 -23.99 -16.71 4.28
N HIS A 118 -24.44 -17.96 4.44
CA HIS A 118 -24.80 -18.83 3.30
C HIS A 118 -25.94 -18.29 2.44
N ALA A 119 -26.82 -17.49 3.04
CA ALA A 119 -27.95 -16.85 2.36
C ALA A 119 -27.66 -15.41 1.90
N ALA A 120 -26.43 -14.93 2.05
CA ALA A 120 -26.06 -13.56 1.74
C ALA A 120 -26.29 -13.22 0.26
N THR A 121 -26.83 -12.04 0.00
CA THR A 121 -27.11 -11.56 -1.34
C THR A 121 -26.10 -10.50 -1.78
N PRO A 122 -25.87 -10.31 -3.09
CA PRO A 122 -25.02 -9.23 -3.59
C PRO A 122 -25.48 -7.83 -3.11
N ALA A 123 -26.78 -7.62 -2.98
CA ALA A 123 -27.33 -6.34 -2.50
C ALA A 123 -26.98 -6.05 -1.03
N GLU A 124 -26.80 -7.09 -0.22
CA GLU A 124 -26.33 -6.94 1.16
C GLU A 124 -24.83 -6.74 1.23
N ALA A 125 -24.07 -7.41 0.37
CA ALA A 125 -22.60 -7.29 0.32
C ALA A 125 -22.11 -5.89 -0.03
N VAL A 126 -22.87 -5.13 -0.83
CA VAL A 126 -22.49 -3.74 -1.20
C VAL A 126 -22.90 -2.70 -0.14
N LYS A 127 -23.61 -3.08 0.91
CA LYS A 127 -24.03 -2.17 1.99
C LYS A 127 -22.99 -2.14 3.11
N HIS A 128 -21.92 -1.35 2.92
CA HIS A 128 -20.94 -1.18 4.00
C HIS A 128 -21.53 -0.37 5.15
N PRO A 129 -21.36 -0.77 6.44
CA PRO A 129 -22.00 -0.13 7.59
C PRO A 129 -21.56 1.33 7.79
N ASN A 130 -20.32 1.68 7.45
CA ASN A 130 -19.72 2.97 7.78
C ASN A 130 -19.39 3.83 6.56
N TRP A 131 -19.28 3.25 5.36
CA TRP A 131 -18.74 3.95 4.19
C TRP A 131 -19.60 3.72 2.95
N SER A 132 -19.83 4.81 2.20
CA SER A 132 -20.35 4.71 0.83
C SER A 132 -19.17 4.55 -0.13
N MET A 133 -18.98 3.33 -0.63
CA MET A 133 -17.85 2.96 -1.48
C MET A 133 -18.32 2.35 -2.78
N GLY A 134 -17.42 2.20 -3.77
CA GLY A 134 -17.72 1.47 -4.99
C GLY A 134 -18.08 0.00 -4.73
N ALA A 135 -18.85 -0.61 -5.62
CA ALA A 135 -19.36 -1.97 -5.44
C ALA A 135 -18.24 -3.00 -5.22
N LYS A 136 -17.14 -2.93 -5.99
CA LYS A 136 -16.02 -3.86 -5.87
C LYS A 136 -15.43 -3.86 -4.46
N ILE A 137 -15.02 -2.72 -3.93
CA ILE A 137 -14.40 -2.63 -2.61
C ILE A 137 -15.38 -2.97 -1.48
N SER A 138 -16.67 -2.70 -1.67
CA SER A 138 -17.71 -3.08 -0.70
C SER A 138 -17.86 -4.60 -0.60
N VAL A 139 -17.85 -5.31 -1.72
CA VAL A 139 -17.85 -6.78 -1.76
C VAL A 139 -16.55 -7.34 -1.18
N ASP A 140 -15.41 -6.77 -1.51
CA ASP A 140 -14.12 -7.17 -0.95
C ASP A 140 -14.10 -7.01 0.58
N SER A 141 -14.70 -5.95 1.10
CA SER A 141 -14.85 -5.74 2.54
C SER A 141 -15.79 -6.78 3.18
N ALA A 142 -16.95 -7.03 2.55
CA ALA A 142 -17.93 -7.99 3.03
C ALA A 142 -17.39 -9.41 3.11
N THR A 143 -16.55 -9.79 2.18
CA THR A 143 -15.94 -11.13 2.08
C THR A 143 -14.58 -11.24 2.79
N MET A 144 -14.09 -10.17 3.39
CA MET A 144 -12.71 -10.05 3.91
C MET A 144 -11.62 -10.20 2.83
N MET A 145 -11.97 -10.25 1.55
CA MET A 145 -11.01 -10.31 0.45
C MET A 145 -10.15 -9.03 0.41
N ASN A 146 -10.72 -7.88 0.75
CA ASN A 146 -9.94 -6.65 0.87
C ASN A 146 -8.74 -6.83 1.81
N LYS A 147 -8.96 -7.49 2.95
CA LYS A 147 -7.89 -7.74 3.91
C LYS A 147 -6.88 -8.76 3.38
N GLY A 148 -7.31 -9.74 2.61
CA GLY A 148 -6.41 -10.67 1.91
C GLY A 148 -5.52 -9.95 0.88
N LEU A 149 -6.09 -9.04 0.08
CA LEU A 149 -5.34 -8.22 -0.87
C LEU A 149 -4.33 -7.30 -0.15
N GLU A 150 -4.75 -6.68 0.94
CA GLU A 150 -3.89 -5.84 1.77
C GLU A 150 -2.76 -6.62 2.44
N PHE A 151 -2.98 -7.87 2.82
CA PHE A 151 -1.93 -8.73 3.35
C PHE A 151 -0.83 -8.96 2.31
N ILE A 152 -1.20 -9.25 1.06
CA ILE A 152 -0.26 -9.39 -0.06
C ILE A 152 0.47 -8.08 -0.32
N GLU A 153 -0.24 -6.95 -0.29
CA GLU A 153 0.33 -5.62 -0.47
C GLU A 153 1.36 -5.30 0.62
N ALA A 154 1.02 -5.56 1.90
CA ALA A 154 1.91 -5.34 3.03
C ALA A 154 3.22 -6.12 2.91
N PHE A 155 3.16 -7.35 2.42
CA PHE A 155 4.34 -8.19 2.17
C PHE A 155 5.32 -7.53 1.18
N HIS A 156 4.81 -6.81 0.18
CA HIS A 156 5.65 -6.12 -0.80
C HIS A 156 6.09 -4.71 -0.36
N LEU A 157 5.33 -4.08 0.53
CA LEU A 157 5.61 -2.70 0.97
C LEU A 157 6.57 -2.61 2.14
N PHE A 158 6.51 -3.58 3.05
CA PHE A 158 7.23 -3.48 4.32
C PHE A 158 8.26 -4.59 4.47
N PRO A 159 9.47 -4.27 4.98
CA PRO A 159 10.56 -5.23 5.15
C PRO A 159 10.36 -6.09 6.41
N VAL A 160 9.19 -6.68 6.54
CA VAL A 160 8.87 -7.60 7.62
C VAL A 160 8.67 -8.99 7.03
N GLY A 161 9.35 -9.97 7.61
CA GLY A 161 9.20 -11.37 7.21
C GLY A 161 7.79 -11.89 7.52
N VAL A 162 7.37 -12.95 6.82
CA VAL A 162 6.16 -13.74 7.12
C VAL A 162 6.50 -14.86 8.08
#